data_08e10a3085ddc29de72d62edc9d86418
#
_entry.id   08e10a3085ddc29de72d62edc9d86418
#
_cell.length_a   1.000
_cell.length_b   1.000
_cell.length_c   1.000
_cell.angle_alpha   90.00
_cell.angle_beta   90.00
_cell.angle_gamma   90.00
#
_symmetry.space_group_name_H-M   'P 1'
#
loop_
_entity.id
_entity.type
_entity.pdbx_description
1 polymer ?
#
loop_
_entity_poly.entity_id
_entity_poly.type
_entity_poly.pdbx_seq_one_letter_code
_entity_poly.pdbx_strand_id
1 'polypeptide(L)'
;MTIDDIRENFALLEEWDDRYRYVIELGRTLEPMPDEDHSAANKVQGCASQVWLTKTVDRSNSKEPVLNFKGDSDAHIVRGLIAILLTLQSGKSARDIVASDPIAVFDELGFREHLTPQRSNGLRAMVERIRNDARESLAAAS
;
A
#
# COMPACT_ATOMS: atom_id res chain seq x y z
N MET A 1 -8.73 11.08 -3.24
CA MET A 1 -8.26 11.21 -1.85
C MET A 1 -6.75 11.24 -1.82
N THR A 2 -6.18 12.12 -1.03
CA THR A 2 -4.73 12.28 -0.88
C THR A 2 -4.30 11.87 0.52
N ILE A 3 -2.99 11.70 0.73
CA ILE A 3 -2.47 11.42 2.08
C ILE A 3 -2.77 12.59 3.03
N ASP A 4 -2.80 13.81 2.54
CA ASP A 4 -3.14 14.96 3.38
C ASP A 4 -4.60 14.90 3.86
N ASP A 5 -5.53 14.42 3.03
CA ASP A 5 -6.90 14.16 3.45
C ASP A 5 -6.95 13.12 4.58
N ILE A 6 -6.16 12.08 4.48
CA ILE A 6 -6.08 11.04 5.52
C ILE A 6 -5.50 11.62 6.81
N ARG A 7 -4.46 12.42 6.73
CA ARG A 7 -3.87 13.10 7.90
C ARG A 7 -4.88 14.00 8.60
N GLU A 8 -5.63 14.79 7.83
CA GLU A 8 -6.66 15.69 8.36
C GLU A 8 -7.77 14.90 9.06
N ASN A 9 -8.22 13.81 8.45
CA ASN A 9 -9.27 12.98 9.03
C ASN A 9 -8.79 12.28 10.31
N PHE A 10 -7.53 11.82 10.34
CA PHE A 10 -6.94 11.26 11.56
C PHE A 10 -6.87 12.30 12.68
N ALA A 11 -6.54 13.54 12.35
CA ALA A 11 -6.46 14.60 13.35
C ALA A 11 -7.82 14.90 13.98
N LEU A 12 -8.91 14.68 13.25
CA LEU A 12 -10.28 14.87 13.75
C LEU A 12 -10.76 13.70 14.61
N LEU A 13 -10.13 12.54 14.50
CA LEU A 13 -10.51 11.32 15.21
C LEU A 13 -9.56 11.11 16.39
N GLU A 14 -10.01 11.36 17.60
CA GLU A 14 -9.17 11.29 18.79
C GLU A 14 -9.00 9.85 19.29
N GLU A 15 -10.05 9.02 19.15
CA GLU A 15 -10.05 7.65 19.64
C GLU A 15 -9.58 6.67 18.56
N TRP A 16 -8.75 5.69 18.97
CA TRP A 16 -8.24 4.69 18.04
C TRP A 16 -9.33 3.77 17.48
N ASP A 17 -10.39 3.51 18.24
CA ASP A 17 -11.53 2.75 17.72
C ASP A 17 -12.14 3.43 16.50
N ASP A 18 -12.26 4.76 16.52
CA ASP A 18 -12.78 5.53 15.42
C ASP A 18 -11.81 5.56 14.25
N ARG A 19 -10.50 5.64 14.53
CA ARG A 19 -9.46 5.57 13.51
C ARG A 19 -9.45 4.21 12.82
N TYR A 20 -9.59 3.11 13.55
CA TYR A 20 -9.70 1.78 12.97
C TYR A 20 -10.91 1.65 12.05
N ARG A 21 -12.06 2.18 12.46
CA ARG A 21 -13.26 2.18 11.61
C ARG A 21 -13.02 2.97 10.33
N TYR A 22 -12.37 4.12 10.44
CA TYR A 22 -12.01 4.93 9.29
C TYR A 22 -11.09 4.17 8.33
N VAL A 23 -10.07 3.49 8.85
CA VAL A 23 -9.17 2.68 8.04
C VAL A 23 -9.92 1.56 7.33
N ILE A 24 -10.83 0.87 8.01
CA ILE A 24 -11.67 -0.16 7.39
C ILE A 24 -12.51 0.44 6.27
N GLU A 25 -13.08 1.62 6.47
CA GLU A 25 -13.84 2.31 5.42
C GLU A 25 -12.96 2.66 4.22
N LEU A 26 -11.71 3.09 4.45
CA LEU A 26 -10.77 3.32 3.36
C LEU A 26 -10.54 2.05 2.52
N GLY A 27 -10.49 0.90 3.19
CA GLY A 27 -10.33 -0.39 2.51
C GLY A 27 -11.47 -0.71 1.53
N ARG A 28 -12.65 -0.18 1.78
CA ARG A 28 -13.80 -0.36 0.89
C ARG A 28 -13.69 0.45 -0.40
N THR A 29 -12.78 1.42 -0.45
CA THR A 29 -12.55 2.24 -1.64
C THR A 29 -11.62 1.56 -2.65
N LEU A 30 -10.97 0.45 -2.27
CA LEU A 30 -10.11 -0.29 -3.19
C LEU A 30 -10.89 -0.78 -4.40
N GLU A 31 -10.28 -0.69 -5.59
CA GLU A 31 -10.85 -1.27 -6.78
C GLU A 31 -10.98 -2.79 -6.61
N PRO A 32 -12.12 -3.39 -7.02
CA PRO A 32 -12.26 -4.84 -6.96
C PRO A 32 -11.16 -5.53 -7.75
N MET A 33 -10.58 -6.57 -7.17
CA MET A 33 -9.55 -7.38 -7.83
C MET A 33 -10.21 -8.61 -8.44
N PRO A 34 -10.02 -8.90 -9.75
CA PRO A 34 -10.55 -10.11 -10.35
C PRO A 34 -10.05 -11.37 -9.64
N ASP A 35 -10.87 -12.41 -9.58
CA ASP A 35 -10.51 -13.66 -8.89
C ASP A 35 -9.21 -14.27 -9.42
N GLU A 36 -8.97 -14.19 -10.72
CA GLU A 36 -7.75 -14.68 -11.35
C GLU A 36 -6.49 -13.98 -10.85
N ASP A 37 -6.61 -12.76 -10.36
CA ASP A 37 -5.47 -12.00 -9.82
C ASP A 37 -5.15 -12.37 -8.37
N HIS A 38 -6.03 -13.12 -7.69
CA HIS A 38 -5.75 -13.70 -6.38
C HIS A 38 -4.89 -14.96 -6.53
N SER A 39 -3.74 -14.80 -7.15
CA SER A 39 -2.83 -15.89 -7.49
C SER A 39 -1.60 -15.91 -6.59
N ALA A 40 -0.89 -17.05 -6.63
CA ALA A 40 0.37 -17.19 -5.89
C ALA A 40 1.41 -16.16 -6.33
N ALA A 41 1.44 -15.82 -7.64
CA ALA A 41 2.40 -14.85 -8.17
C ALA A 41 2.16 -13.43 -7.61
N ASN A 42 0.92 -13.09 -7.34
CA ASN A 42 0.54 -11.77 -6.82
C ASN A 42 0.49 -11.73 -5.30
N LYS A 43 0.59 -12.88 -4.64
CA LYS A 43 0.54 -12.95 -3.18
C LYS A 43 1.81 -12.40 -2.57
N VAL A 44 1.62 -11.49 -1.60
CA VAL A 44 2.74 -10.93 -0.83
C VAL A 44 3.10 -11.89 0.29
N GLN A 45 4.36 -12.35 0.30
CA GLN A 45 4.86 -13.23 1.34
C GLN A 45 5.20 -12.43 2.61
N GLY A 46 5.12 -13.09 3.77
CA GLY A 46 5.44 -12.45 5.04
C GLY A 46 4.25 -11.80 5.74
N CYS A 47 3.05 -11.97 5.21
CA CYS A 47 1.82 -11.45 5.82
C CYS A 47 1.06 -12.59 6.50
N ALA A 48 0.52 -12.34 7.70
CA ALA A 48 -0.35 -13.29 8.40
C ALA A 48 -1.70 -13.46 7.69
N SER A 49 -2.29 -12.34 7.26
CA SER A 49 -3.47 -12.34 6.38
C SER A 49 -3.03 -12.54 4.94
N GLN A 50 -3.93 -13.02 4.09
CA GLN A 50 -3.66 -13.10 2.66
C GLN A 50 -3.68 -11.69 2.06
N VAL A 51 -2.64 -11.34 1.34
CA VAL A 51 -2.49 -10.05 0.66
C VAL A 51 -2.04 -10.31 -0.77
N TRP A 52 -2.71 -9.66 -1.72
CA TRP A 52 -2.34 -9.72 -3.14
C TRP A 52 -2.11 -8.30 -3.64
N LEU A 53 -1.05 -8.14 -4.44
CA LEU A 53 -0.74 -6.88 -5.13
C LEU A 53 -0.49 -7.17 -6.59
N THR A 54 -1.14 -6.39 -7.46
CA THR A 54 -0.86 -6.38 -8.89
C THR A 54 -0.31 -5.03 -9.29
N LYS A 55 0.46 -5.01 -10.37
CA LYS A 55 1.01 -3.77 -10.90
C LYS A 55 0.79 -3.69 -12.40
N THR A 56 0.65 -2.46 -12.89
CA THR A 56 0.83 -2.13 -14.30
C THR A 56 1.92 -1.07 -14.39
N VAL A 57 2.76 -1.18 -15.41
CA VAL A 57 3.87 -0.24 -15.61
C VAL A 57 3.58 0.58 -16.85
N ASP A 58 3.46 1.88 -16.68
CA ASP A 58 3.31 2.83 -17.78
C ASP A 58 4.70 3.27 -18.23
N ARG A 59 5.07 2.90 -19.46
CA ARG A 59 6.36 3.21 -20.05
C ARG A 59 6.27 4.27 -21.15
N SER A 60 5.24 5.09 -21.13
CA SER A 60 5.09 6.23 -22.06
C SER A 60 6.33 7.13 -22.01
N ASN A 61 6.88 7.33 -20.81
CA ASN A 61 8.21 7.90 -20.64
C ASN A 61 9.19 6.77 -20.33
N SER A 62 10.00 6.37 -21.30
CA SER A 62 10.90 5.23 -21.16
C SER A 62 11.95 5.39 -20.06
N LYS A 63 12.29 6.63 -19.70
CA LYS A 63 13.28 6.91 -18.64
C LYS A 63 12.66 6.94 -17.25
N GLU A 64 11.35 7.13 -17.15
CA GLU A 64 10.65 7.23 -15.87
C GLU A 64 9.37 6.41 -15.91
N PRO A 65 9.48 5.08 -15.78
CA PRO A 65 8.30 4.24 -15.71
C PRO A 65 7.45 4.61 -14.48
N VAL A 66 6.12 4.64 -14.68
CA VAL A 66 5.14 4.92 -13.63
C VAL A 66 4.43 3.62 -13.30
N LEU A 67 4.33 3.30 -12.01
CA LEU A 67 3.66 2.08 -11.55
C LEU A 67 2.29 2.42 -10.97
N ASN A 68 1.29 1.63 -11.39
CA ASN A 68 -0.04 1.67 -10.81
C ASN A 68 -0.30 0.32 -10.16
N PHE A 69 -0.82 0.33 -8.95
CA PHE A 69 -1.04 -0.87 -8.17
C PHE A 69 -2.52 -1.08 -7.86
N LYS A 70 -2.91 -2.34 -7.76
CA LYS A 70 -4.17 -2.77 -7.14
C LYS A 70 -3.82 -3.72 -6.01
N GLY A 71 -4.62 -3.74 -4.98
CA GLY A 71 -4.39 -4.61 -3.84
C GLY A 71 -5.67 -5.13 -3.25
N ASP A 72 -5.58 -6.29 -2.60
CA ASP A 72 -6.68 -6.91 -1.89
C ASP A 72 -6.16 -7.74 -0.73
N SER A 73 -7.06 -8.05 0.20
CA SER A 73 -6.77 -8.90 1.35
C SER A 73 -8.07 -9.55 1.84
N ASP A 74 -7.94 -10.66 2.55
CA ASP A 74 -9.05 -11.30 3.24
C ASP A 74 -9.38 -10.64 4.58
N ALA A 75 -8.58 -9.67 5.04
CA ALA A 75 -8.81 -8.95 6.30
C ALA A 75 -9.16 -7.48 6.03
N HIS A 76 -10.28 -7.01 6.60
CA HIS A 76 -10.78 -5.66 6.36
C HIS A 76 -9.81 -4.56 6.79
N ILE A 77 -9.16 -4.71 7.94
CA ILE A 77 -8.18 -3.71 8.40
C ILE A 77 -6.95 -3.68 7.48
N VAL A 78 -6.52 -4.83 6.98
CA VAL A 78 -5.39 -4.91 6.06
C VAL A 78 -5.74 -4.25 4.73
N ARG A 79 -6.98 -4.42 4.24
CA ARG A 79 -7.45 -3.71 3.05
C ARG A 79 -7.34 -2.19 3.25
N GLY A 80 -7.65 -1.70 4.44
CA GLY A 80 -7.50 -0.29 4.78
C GLY A 80 -6.05 0.18 4.75
N LEU A 81 -5.14 -0.64 5.29
CA LEU A 81 -3.70 -0.34 5.24
C LEU A 81 -3.21 -0.33 3.80
N ILE A 82 -3.70 -1.24 2.96
CA ILE A 82 -3.39 -1.25 1.52
C ILE A 82 -3.88 0.05 0.87
N ALA A 83 -5.09 0.50 1.19
CA ALA A 83 -5.63 1.74 0.62
C ALA A 83 -4.74 2.94 0.94
N ILE A 84 -4.25 3.05 2.17
CA ILE A 84 -3.31 4.11 2.57
C ILE A 84 -2.00 3.96 1.80
N LEU A 85 -1.44 2.75 1.74
CA LEU A 85 -0.17 2.50 1.06
C LEU A 85 -0.26 2.83 -0.43
N LEU A 86 -1.35 2.43 -1.11
CA LEU A 86 -1.53 2.75 -2.53
C LEU A 86 -1.77 4.24 -2.76
N THR A 87 -2.38 4.94 -1.83
CA THR A 87 -2.49 6.39 -1.88
C THR A 87 -1.11 7.05 -1.91
N LEU A 88 -0.14 6.47 -1.19
CA LEU A 88 1.24 6.96 -1.15
C LEU A 88 2.07 6.56 -2.37
N GLN A 89 1.80 5.41 -2.97
CA GLN A 89 2.73 4.78 -3.90
C GLN A 89 2.20 4.62 -5.32
N SER A 90 0.90 4.37 -5.50
CA SER A 90 0.34 4.13 -6.82
C SER A 90 0.33 5.39 -7.65
N GLY A 91 0.63 5.27 -8.94
CA GLY A 91 0.71 6.41 -9.86
C GLY A 91 1.99 7.21 -9.74
N LYS A 92 2.97 6.74 -8.99
CA LYS A 92 4.27 7.39 -8.84
C LYS A 92 5.28 6.79 -9.80
N SER A 93 6.33 7.56 -10.14
CA SER A 93 7.45 7.01 -10.89
C SER A 93 8.18 5.96 -10.05
N ALA A 94 8.79 4.98 -10.71
CA ALA A 94 9.58 3.96 -10.03
C ALA A 94 10.71 4.59 -9.20
N ARG A 95 11.32 5.66 -9.71
CA ARG A 95 12.37 6.38 -9.00
C ARG A 95 11.85 7.00 -7.69
N ASP A 96 10.68 7.63 -7.73
CA ASP A 96 10.07 8.22 -6.54
C ASP A 96 9.67 7.16 -5.52
N ILE A 97 9.16 6.02 -5.99
CA ILE A 97 8.81 4.89 -5.11
C ILE A 97 10.05 4.39 -4.35
N VAL A 98 11.15 4.16 -5.08
CA VAL A 98 12.40 3.68 -4.47
C VAL A 98 12.93 4.68 -3.43
N ALA A 99 12.78 5.98 -3.70
CA ALA A 99 13.28 7.04 -2.82
C ALA A 99 12.35 7.32 -1.62
N SER A 100 11.11 6.83 -1.64
CA SER A 100 10.12 7.14 -0.61
C SER A 100 10.26 6.25 0.63
N ASP A 101 9.69 6.72 1.75
CA ASP A 101 9.62 5.97 3.00
C ASP A 101 8.18 5.92 3.52
N PRO A 102 7.35 4.99 2.99
CA PRO A 102 5.97 4.88 3.44
C PRO A 102 5.83 4.50 4.92
N ILE A 103 6.77 3.73 5.46
CA ILE A 103 6.72 3.33 6.87
C ILE A 103 6.77 4.57 7.78
N ALA A 104 7.55 5.58 7.42
CA ALA A 104 7.60 6.82 8.19
C ALA A 104 6.23 7.51 8.26
N VAL A 105 5.45 7.46 7.18
CA VAL A 105 4.10 8.02 7.15
C VAL A 105 3.16 7.23 8.07
N PHE A 106 3.22 5.90 8.05
CA PHE A 106 2.43 5.07 8.96
C PHE A 106 2.81 5.34 10.42
N ASP A 107 4.08 5.51 10.72
CA ASP A 107 4.55 5.88 12.06
C ASP A 107 4.01 7.26 12.47
N GLU A 108 4.04 8.22 11.57
CA GLU A 108 3.48 9.56 11.78
C GLU A 108 1.97 9.49 12.11
N LEU A 109 1.23 8.60 11.45
CA LEU A 109 -0.19 8.39 11.71
C LEU A 109 -0.46 7.64 13.01
N GLY A 110 0.56 7.14 13.70
CA GLY A 110 0.46 6.47 14.99
C GLY A 110 0.32 4.95 14.92
N PHE A 111 0.46 4.35 13.74
CA PHE A 111 0.29 2.90 13.59
C PHE A 111 1.38 2.08 14.28
N ARG A 112 2.56 2.65 14.50
CA ARG A 112 3.66 1.93 15.15
C ARG A 112 3.24 1.29 16.47
N GLU A 113 2.44 2.00 17.26
CA GLU A 113 1.99 1.58 18.58
C GLU A 113 0.64 0.89 18.55
N HIS A 114 -0.05 0.89 17.40
CA HIS A 114 -1.43 0.44 17.27
C HIS A 114 -1.63 -0.69 16.26
N LEU A 115 -0.54 -1.29 15.77
CA LEU A 115 -0.58 -2.52 14.99
C LEU A 115 0.08 -3.64 15.79
N THR A 116 -0.46 -4.85 15.65
CA THR A 116 0.22 -6.03 16.19
C THR A 116 1.55 -6.23 15.46
N PRO A 117 2.54 -6.93 16.06
CA PRO A 117 3.80 -7.22 15.36
C PRO A 117 3.59 -7.93 14.02
N GLN A 118 2.60 -8.83 13.94
CA GLN A 118 2.26 -9.53 12.70
C GLN A 118 1.79 -8.58 11.62
N ARG A 119 0.93 -7.61 11.96
CA ARG A 119 0.46 -6.61 11.00
C ARG A 119 1.56 -5.65 10.59
N SER A 120 2.42 -5.24 11.52
CA SER A 120 3.58 -4.41 11.20
C SER A 120 4.52 -5.11 10.24
N ASN A 121 4.78 -6.40 10.45
CA ASN A 121 5.62 -7.20 9.55
C ASN A 121 4.98 -7.33 8.18
N GLY A 122 3.67 -7.54 8.12
CA GLY A 122 2.91 -7.60 6.86
C GLY A 122 2.98 -6.30 6.08
N LEU A 123 2.83 -5.17 6.78
CA LEU A 123 2.94 -3.85 6.16
C LEU A 123 4.33 -3.63 5.56
N ARG A 124 5.38 -4.00 6.28
CA ARG A 124 6.76 -3.91 5.77
C ARG A 124 6.97 -4.81 4.55
N ALA A 125 6.39 -6.01 4.57
CA ALA A 125 6.46 -6.93 3.43
C ALA A 125 5.79 -6.31 2.19
N MET A 126 4.65 -5.64 2.36
CA MET A 126 3.98 -4.94 1.25
C MET A 126 4.84 -3.79 0.71
N VAL A 127 5.42 -2.99 1.59
CA VAL A 127 6.31 -1.89 1.20
C VAL A 127 7.51 -2.41 0.42
N GLU A 128 8.14 -3.48 0.88
CA GLU A 128 9.27 -4.09 0.19
C GLU A 128 8.88 -4.68 -1.17
N ARG A 129 7.71 -5.31 -1.27
CA ARG A 129 7.22 -5.83 -2.55
C ARG A 129 7.06 -4.70 -3.57
N ILE A 130 6.45 -3.59 -3.18
CA ILE A 130 6.28 -2.43 -4.06
C ILE A 130 7.63 -1.83 -4.45
N ARG A 131 8.54 -1.71 -3.50
CA ARG A 131 9.87 -1.17 -3.75
C ARG A 131 10.66 -2.05 -4.71
N ASN A 132 10.59 -3.37 -4.55
CA ASN A 132 11.25 -4.32 -5.46
C ASN A 132 10.65 -4.24 -6.86
N ASP A 133 9.34 -4.12 -6.99
CA ASP A 133 8.68 -3.93 -8.29
C ASP A 133 9.18 -2.66 -8.97
N ALA A 134 9.36 -1.59 -8.20
CA ALA A 134 9.89 -0.33 -8.74
C ALA A 134 11.35 -0.47 -9.19
N ARG A 135 12.18 -1.14 -8.39
CA ARG A 135 13.59 -1.40 -8.75
C ARG A 135 13.70 -2.21 -10.03
N GLU A 136 12.89 -3.25 -10.18
CA GLU A 136 12.86 -4.08 -11.39
C GLU A 136 12.45 -3.26 -12.60
N SER A 137 11.48 -2.36 -12.45
CA SER A 137 11.02 -1.49 -13.53
C SER A 137 12.10 -0.51 -13.96
N LEU A 138 12.87 0.03 -13.02
CA LEU A 138 14.03 0.90 -13.32
C LEU A 138 15.13 0.12 -14.04
N ALA A 139 15.45 -1.09 -13.60
CA ALA A 139 16.47 -1.93 -14.21
C ALA A 139 16.10 -2.26 -15.66
N ALA A 140 14.81 -2.53 -15.94
CA ALA A 140 14.32 -2.81 -17.28
C ALA A 140 14.32 -1.57 -18.19
N ALA A 141 14.34 -0.36 -17.62
CA ALA A 141 14.34 0.91 -18.36
C ALA A 141 15.74 1.41 -18.71
N SER A 142 16.78 0.87 -18.06
CA SER A 142 18.17 1.30 -18.25
C SER A 142 18.84 0.68 -19.46
#